data_c3fdfe83a606b3981482bdec4bf3ab7f
#
_entry.id   c3fdfe83a606b3981482bdec4bf3ab7f
#
_cell.length_a   1.000
_cell.length_b   1.000
_cell.length_c   1.000
_cell.angle_alpha   90.00
_cell.angle_beta   90.00
_cell.angle_gamma   90.00
#
_symmetry.space_group_name_H-M   'P 1'
#
loop_
_entity.id
_entity.type
_entity.pdbx_description
1 polymer ?
#
loop_
_entity_poly.entity_id
_entity_poly.type
_entity_poly.pdbx_seq_one_letter_code
_entity_poly.pdbx_strand_id
1 'polypeptide(L)'
;MKILTILGARPQFIKAGAVSREIAKYNDIKEIIVHTGQHYDSNMSDIFFEELHLPKPDYFLGVNGLNHGAMTGQMMEKIEKVALKEKPDVIMVYGDTNSTLAGAIVGSKLHIPIAHIEAGLRSFNIKMPEEVNRILTDRVVQLIQLRIA
;
A
#
# COMPACT_ATOMS: atom_id res chain seq x y z
N MET A 1 -5.75 -4.55 17.29
CA MET A 1 -5.41 -4.99 15.92
C MET A 1 -4.42 -4.01 15.31
N LYS A 2 -3.39 -4.51 14.63
CA LYS A 2 -2.38 -3.69 13.97
C LYS A 2 -2.48 -3.86 12.45
N ILE A 3 -2.63 -2.73 11.73
CA ILE A 3 -2.73 -2.68 10.27
C ILE A 3 -1.46 -2.02 9.73
N LEU A 4 -0.81 -2.67 8.76
CA LEU A 4 0.31 -2.11 8.01
C LEU A 4 -0.19 -1.65 6.65
N THR A 5 -0.30 -0.34 6.46
CA THR A 5 -0.80 0.28 5.23
C THR A 5 0.38 0.64 4.32
N ILE A 6 0.37 0.14 3.07
CA ILE A 6 1.43 0.35 2.09
C ILE A 6 0.93 1.32 1.01
N LEU A 7 1.62 2.44 0.86
CA LEU A 7 1.28 3.50 -0.10
C LEU A 7 2.54 3.94 -0.84
N GLY A 8 2.39 4.34 -2.11
CA GLY A 8 3.52 4.75 -2.92
C GLY A 8 3.25 5.92 -3.87
N ALA A 9 1.99 6.28 -4.07
CA ALA A 9 1.58 7.31 -5.02
C ALA A 9 0.58 8.27 -4.39
N ARG A 10 0.62 9.54 -4.82
CA ARG A 10 -0.27 10.60 -4.31
C ARG A 10 -1.76 10.21 -4.31
N PRO A 11 -2.32 9.63 -5.40
CA PRO A 11 -3.72 9.22 -5.39
C PRO A 11 -4.06 8.20 -4.30
N GLN A 12 -3.12 7.31 -3.97
CA GLN A 12 -3.30 6.34 -2.90
C GLN A 12 -3.39 7.03 -1.53
N PHE A 13 -2.56 8.04 -1.27
CA PHE A 13 -2.62 8.81 -0.03
C PHE A 13 -3.95 9.53 0.15
N ILE A 14 -4.50 10.10 -0.92
CA ILE A 14 -5.80 10.79 -0.88
C ILE A 14 -6.91 9.80 -0.49
N LYS A 15 -6.92 8.62 -1.11
CA LYS A 15 -7.90 7.56 -0.82
C LYS A 15 -7.71 6.99 0.59
N ALA A 16 -6.48 6.70 0.95
CA ALA A 16 -6.14 6.18 2.27
C ALA A 16 -6.53 7.15 3.39
N GLY A 17 -6.48 8.46 3.15
CA GLY A 17 -6.84 9.46 4.14
C GLY A 17 -8.25 9.29 4.71
N ALA A 18 -9.22 8.92 3.87
CA ALA A 18 -10.59 8.66 4.33
C ALA A 18 -10.65 7.43 5.24
N VAL A 19 -9.97 6.36 4.86
CA VAL A 19 -9.91 5.11 5.64
C VAL A 19 -9.13 5.32 6.94
N SER A 20 -7.98 5.98 6.88
CA SER A 20 -7.16 6.26 8.07
C SER A 20 -7.87 7.13 9.10
N ARG A 21 -8.64 8.12 8.64
CA ARG A 21 -9.47 8.94 9.55
C ARG A 21 -10.54 8.11 10.24
N GLU A 22 -11.11 7.13 9.54
CA GLU A 22 -12.09 6.22 10.15
C GLU A 22 -11.40 5.28 11.15
N ILE A 23 -10.27 4.69 10.79
CA ILE A 23 -9.47 3.83 11.68
C ILE A 23 -9.11 4.56 12.98
N ALA A 24 -8.73 5.84 12.87
CA ALA A 24 -8.33 6.65 14.02
C ALA A 24 -9.41 6.85 15.09
N LYS A 25 -10.67 6.56 14.78
CA LYS A 25 -11.78 6.61 15.76
C LYS A 25 -11.82 5.40 16.69
N TYR A 26 -11.06 4.34 16.37
CA TYR A 26 -11.07 3.08 17.11
C TYR A 26 -9.76 2.91 17.88
N ASN A 27 -9.84 2.97 19.21
CA ASN A 27 -8.65 2.89 20.08
C ASN A 27 -7.97 1.52 20.09
N ASP A 28 -8.66 0.47 19.66
CA ASP A 28 -8.17 -0.90 19.58
C ASP A 28 -7.52 -1.25 18.23
N ILE A 29 -7.49 -0.28 17.30
CA ILE A 29 -6.84 -0.43 16.00
C ILE A 29 -5.66 0.55 15.89
N LYS A 30 -4.48 0.01 15.61
CA LYS A 30 -3.28 0.80 15.33
C LYS A 30 -2.93 0.68 13.85
N GLU A 31 -2.90 1.79 13.15
CA GLU A 31 -2.40 1.85 11.76
C GLU A 31 -0.95 2.31 11.73
N ILE A 32 -0.13 1.60 10.96
CA ILE A 32 1.24 1.97 10.64
C ILE A 32 1.31 2.18 9.14
N ILE A 33 1.76 3.35 8.71
CA ILE A 33 1.78 3.75 7.30
C ILE A 33 3.21 3.70 6.78
N VAL A 34 3.39 2.97 5.67
CA VAL A 34 4.64 2.87 4.92
C VAL A 34 4.49 3.62 3.60
N HIS A 35 5.32 4.62 3.39
CA HIS A 35 5.50 5.26 2.09
C HIS A 35 6.67 4.61 1.37
N THR A 36 6.43 3.95 0.24
CA THR A 36 7.49 3.27 -0.51
C THR A 36 8.45 4.24 -1.20
N GLY A 37 7.96 5.42 -1.57
CA GLY A 37 8.70 6.42 -2.34
C GLY A 37 8.53 6.29 -3.85
N GLN A 38 7.67 5.40 -4.35
CA GLN A 38 7.50 5.08 -5.77
C GLN A 38 7.29 6.31 -6.65
N HIS A 39 6.40 7.19 -6.23
CA HIS A 39 6.17 8.50 -6.87
C HIS A 39 6.52 9.59 -5.85
N TYR A 40 7.82 9.84 -5.72
CA TYR A 40 8.28 10.95 -4.89
C TYR A 40 8.01 12.26 -5.64
N ASP A 41 7.07 13.02 -5.13
CA ASP A 41 6.77 14.38 -5.58
C ASP A 41 7.24 15.34 -4.50
N SER A 42 8.07 16.34 -4.89
CA SER A 42 8.51 17.40 -3.96
C SER A 42 7.35 18.19 -3.35
N ASN A 43 6.17 18.12 -3.98
CA ASN A 43 4.94 18.71 -3.46
C ASN A 43 4.28 17.85 -2.36
N MET A 44 4.77 16.62 -2.10
CA MET A 44 4.35 15.78 -0.96
C MET A 44 5.16 16.12 0.30
N SER A 45 5.23 17.42 0.61
CA SER A 45 5.82 17.95 1.84
C SER A 45 4.90 17.71 3.05
N ASP A 46 5.41 18.01 4.24
CA ASP A 46 4.61 17.99 5.47
C ASP A 46 3.32 18.81 5.32
N ILE A 47 3.37 19.92 4.59
CA ILE A 47 2.22 20.79 4.31
C ILE A 47 1.12 20.04 3.55
N PHE A 48 1.48 19.17 2.57
CA PHE A 48 0.53 18.33 1.83
C PHE A 48 -0.27 17.42 2.76
N PHE A 49 0.40 16.76 3.72
CA PHE A 49 -0.27 15.88 4.67
C PHE A 49 -1.14 16.66 5.65
N GLU A 50 -0.71 17.83 6.09
CA GLU A 50 -1.45 18.70 6.99
C GLU A 50 -2.71 19.28 6.33
N GLU A 51 -2.59 19.86 5.14
CA GLU A 51 -3.72 20.46 4.42
C GLU A 51 -4.81 19.47 4.05
N LEU A 52 -4.44 18.24 3.69
CA LEU A 52 -5.39 17.19 3.33
C LEU A 52 -5.82 16.32 4.53
N HIS A 53 -5.40 16.68 5.74
CA HIS A 53 -5.67 15.90 6.96
C HIS A 53 -5.28 14.42 6.79
N LEU A 54 -4.14 14.17 6.13
CA LEU A 54 -3.59 12.83 5.95
C LEU A 54 -2.63 12.51 7.09
N PRO A 55 -2.63 11.27 7.59
CA PRO A 55 -1.61 10.86 8.55
C PRO A 55 -0.23 10.82 7.89
N LYS A 56 0.79 11.29 8.61
CA LYS A 56 2.17 11.20 8.14
C LYS A 56 2.62 9.74 8.14
N PRO A 57 3.42 9.31 7.12
CA PRO A 57 3.99 7.98 7.13
C PRO A 57 4.90 7.73 8.34
N ASP A 58 4.80 6.53 8.91
CA ASP A 58 5.70 6.07 9.96
C ASP A 58 7.04 5.60 9.39
N TYR A 59 7.02 5.11 8.15
CA TYR A 59 8.19 4.64 7.41
C TYR A 59 8.24 5.23 6.02
N PHE A 60 9.43 5.64 5.59
CA PHE A 60 9.72 6.06 4.23
C PHE A 60 10.84 5.19 3.65
N LEU A 61 10.54 4.41 2.60
CA LEU A 61 11.48 3.42 2.07
C LEU A 61 12.42 3.99 1.01
N GLY A 62 12.07 5.09 0.38
CA GLY A 62 12.92 5.77 -0.59
C GLY A 62 13.18 4.99 -1.88
N VAL A 63 12.25 4.13 -2.31
CA VAL A 63 12.38 3.34 -3.55
C VAL A 63 11.70 4.07 -4.70
N ASN A 64 12.48 4.63 -5.61
CA ASN A 64 11.97 5.32 -6.79
C ASN A 64 13.01 5.31 -7.93
N GLY A 65 12.59 5.75 -9.13
CA GLY A 65 13.50 5.95 -10.25
C GLY A 65 14.12 4.67 -10.84
N LEU A 66 13.55 3.51 -10.54
CA LEU A 66 14.04 2.21 -10.99
C LEU A 66 13.07 1.58 -11.99
N ASN A 67 13.55 0.61 -12.76
CA ASN A 67 12.71 -0.23 -13.58
C ASN A 67 11.82 -1.14 -12.72
N HIS A 68 10.74 -1.64 -13.29
CA HIS A 68 9.69 -2.38 -12.56
C HIS A 68 10.25 -3.52 -11.68
N GLY A 69 11.15 -4.35 -12.22
CA GLY A 69 11.69 -5.48 -11.48
C GLY A 69 12.51 -5.06 -10.25
N ALA A 70 13.45 -4.14 -10.45
CA ALA A 70 14.28 -3.61 -9.37
C ALA A 70 13.44 -2.85 -8.34
N MET A 71 12.50 -2.04 -8.80
CA MET A 71 11.60 -1.27 -7.92
C MET A 71 10.76 -2.20 -7.05
N THR A 72 10.05 -3.13 -7.66
CA THR A 72 9.19 -4.09 -6.94
C THR A 72 10.01 -4.95 -5.98
N GLY A 73 11.18 -5.44 -6.42
CA GLY A 73 12.07 -6.25 -5.59
C GLY A 73 12.60 -5.51 -4.37
N GLN A 74 13.06 -4.26 -4.53
CA GLN A 74 13.52 -3.45 -3.40
C GLN A 74 12.38 -3.07 -2.45
N MET A 75 11.20 -2.77 -2.98
CA MET A 75 10.01 -2.55 -2.16
C MET A 75 9.68 -3.78 -1.32
N MET A 76 9.67 -4.96 -1.93
CA MET A 76 9.41 -6.22 -1.22
C MET A 76 10.40 -6.44 -0.08
N GLU A 77 11.69 -6.29 -0.34
CA GLU A 77 12.73 -6.44 0.69
C GLU A 77 12.52 -5.50 1.87
N LYS A 78 12.26 -4.23 1.60
CA LYS A 78 12.09 -3.21 2.65
C LYS A 78 10.76 -3.35 3.40
N ILE A 79 9.68 -3.67 2.69
CA ILE A 79 8.36 -3.93 3.31
C ILE A 79 8.45 -5.17 4.21
N GLU A 80 9.13 -6.22 3.79
CA GLU A 80 9.31 -7.42 4.59
C GLU A 80 10.02 -7.10 5.91
N LYS A 81 11.09 -6.31 5.89
CA LYS A 81 11.78 -5.88 7.12
C LYS A 81 10.84 -5.14 8.09
N VAL A 82 10.00 -4.24 7.56
CA VAL A 82 9.02 -3.53 8.37
C VAL A 82 7.96 -4.50 8.93
N ALA A 83 7.45 -5.40 8.11
CA ALA A 83 6.44 -6.37 8.52
C ALA A 83 6.96 -7.33 9.62
N LEU A 84 8.20 -7.78 9.50
CA LEU A 84 8.83 -8.64 10.51
C LEU A 84 9.04 -7.90 11.84
N LYS A 85 9.35 -6.62 11.79
CA LYS A 85 9.51 -5.77 12.97
C LYS A 85 8.18 -5.46 13.65
N GLU A 86 7.20 -5.03 12.87
CA GLU A 86 5.92 -4.52 13.38
C GLU A 86 4.92 -5.65 13.69
N LYS A 87 5.06 -6.81 13.06
CA LYS A 87 4.18 -7.97 13.22
C LYS A 87 2.70 -7.60 13.08
N PRO A 88 2.29 -7.03 11.93
CA PRO A 88 0.91 -6.61 11.74
C PRO A 88 -0.04 -7.80 11.65
N ASP A 89 -1.29 -7.57 12.02
CA ASP A 89 -2.37 -8.53 11.86
C ASP A 89 -2.92 -8.54 10.43
N VAL A 90 -2.82 -7.40 9.73
CA VAL A 90 -3.29 -7.21 8.36
C VAL A 90 -2.34 -6.27 7.62
N ILE A 91 -2.06 -6.57 6.35
CA ILE A 91 -1.43 -5.64 5.40
C ILE A 91 -2.53 -5.07 4.51
N MET A 92 -2.62 -3.74 4.45
CA MET A 92 -3.58 -3.04 3.60
C MET A 92 -2.87 -2.41 2.42
N VAL A 93 -3.35 -2.71 1.21
CA VAL A 93 -2.82 -2.18 -0.05
C VAL A 93 -3.91 -1.50 -0.86
N TYR A 94 -3.54 -0.54 -1.70
CA TYR A 94 -4.45 0.31 -2.46
C TYR A 94 -4.13 0.26 -3.96
N GLY A 95 -5.15 0.08 -4.78
CA GLY A 95 -5.06 0.26 -6.22
C GLY A 95 -4.19 -0.78 -6.93
N ASP A 96 -3.24 -0.31 -7.72
CA ASP A 96 -2.60 -1.12 -8.78
C ASP A 96 -1.12 -0.79 -9.05
N THR A 97 -0.46 -0.13 -8.13
CA THR A 97 0.95 0.23 -8.29
C THR A 97 1.90 -0.93 -7.99
N ASN A 98 3.18 -0.77 -8.29
CA ASN A 98 4.20 -1.73 -7.86
C ASN A 98 4.25 -1.86 -6.34
N SER A 99 3.97 -0.78 -5.61
CA SER A 99 3.84 -0.79 -4.15
C SER A 99 2.72 -1.70 -3.67
N THR A 100 1.58 -1.68 -4.36
CA THR A 100 0.44 -2.56 -4.12
C THR A 100 0.83 -4.03 -4.25
N LEU A 101 1.45 -4.37 -5.37
CA LEU A 101 1.90 -5.74 -5.64
C LEU A 101 2.96 -6.18 -4.64
N ALA A 102 3.95 -5.34 -4.36
CA ALA A 102 5.01 -5.65 -3.42
C ALA A 102 4.46 -5.96 -2.01
N GLY A 103 3.54 -5.12 -1.51
CA GLY A 103 2.88 -5.35 -0.22
C GLY A 103 2.06 -6.65 -0.20
N ALA A 104 1.34 -6.93 -1.27
CA ALA A 104 0.54 -8.15 -1.40
C ALA A 104 1.41 -9.42 -1.41
N ILE A 105 2.50 -9.43 -2.16
CA ILE A 105 3.42 -10.58 -2.21
C ILE A 105 4.06 -10.83 -0.83
N VAL A 106 4.55 -9.77 -0.18
CA VAL A 106 5.15 -9.89 1.17
C VAL A 106 4.13 -10.47 2.15
N GLY A 107 2.92 -9.93 2.19
CA GLY A 107 1.86 -10.44 3.05
C GLY A 107 1.56 -11.91 2.79
N SER A 108 1.44 -12.29 1.52
CA SER A 108 1.20 -13.68 1.11
C SER A 108 2.32 -14.63 1.59
N LYS A 109 3.57 -14.24 1.42
CA LYS A 109 4.74 -15.05 1.82
C LYS A 109 4.89 -15.17 3.32
N LEU A 110 4.54 -14.14 4.08
CA LEU A 110 4.59 -14.13 5.54
C LEU A 110 3.31 -14.65 6.20
N HIS A 111 2.34 -15.11 5.43
CA HIS A 111 1.04 -15.56 5.91
C HIS A 111 0.28 -14.50 6.72
N ILE A 112 0.46 -13.22 6.34
CA ILE A 112 -0.28 -12.10 6.90
C ILE A 112 -1.47 -11.83 5.98
N PRO A 113 -2.69 -11.76 6.50
CA PRO A 113 -3.89 -11.41 5.73
C PRO A 113 -3.72 -10.07 5.00
N ILE A 114 -4.25 -9.99 3.77
CA ILE A 114 -4.13 -8.80 2.91
C ILE A 114 -5.52 -8.23 2.66
N ALA A 115 -5.68 -6.93 2.91
CA ALA A 115 -6.84 -6.16 2.51
C ALA A 115 -6.48 -5.33 1.28
N HIS A 116 -7.19 -5.50 0.17
CA HIS A 116 -6.97 -4.76 -1.07
C HIS A 116 -8.11 -3.78 -1.34
N ILE A 117 -7.82 -2.51 -1.23
CA ILE A 117 -8.75 -1.43 -1.54
C ILE A 117 -8.71 -1.16 -3.05
N GLU A 118 -9.86 -1.10 -3.69
CA GLU A 118 -10.06 -1.06 -5.15
C GLU A 118 -9.73 -2.38 -5.87
N ALA A 119 -9.97 -3.49 -5.20
CA ALA A 119 -9.82 -4.81 -5.80
C ALA A 119 -10.83 -5.08 -6.94
N GLY A 120 -10.48 -5.98 -7.84
CA GLY A 120 -11.38 -6.49 -8.89
C GLY A 120 -11.54 -5.58 -10.11
N LEU A 121 -10.86 -4.46 -10.19
CA LEU A 121 -10.85 -3.62 -11.40
C LEU A 121 -10.02 -4.30 -12.50
N ARG A 122 -10.47 -4.14 -13.76
CA ARG A 122 -9.78 -4.67 -14.96
C ARG A 122 -9.88 -3.69 -16.10
N SER A 123 -8.76 -3.49 -16.79
CA SER A 123 -8.72 -2.77 -18.07
C SER A 123 -8.81 -3.71 -19.25
N PHE A 124 -8.55 -5.01 -19.02
CA PHE A 124 -8.43 -6.05 -20.05
C PHE A 124 -7.29 -5.79 -21.03
N ASN A 125 -6.33 -4.95 -20.66
CA ASN A 125 -5.14 -4.67 -21.45
C ASN A 125 -3.89 -5.12 -20.66
N ILE A 126 -3.47 -6.35 -20.88
CA ILE A 126 -2.32 -6.96 -20.19
C ILE A 126 -0.98 -6.29 -20.51
N LYS A 127 -0.93 -5.40 -21.50
CA LYS A 127 0.27 -4.59 -21.80
C LYS A 127 0.48 -3.47 -20.79
N MET A 128 -0.55 -3.12 -20.02
CA MET A 128 -0.44 -2.17 -18.92
C MET A 128 0.20 -2.83 -17.69
N PRO A 129 1.31 -2.31 -17.16
CA PRO A 129 1.90 -2.84 -15.93
C PRO A 129 0.94 -2.87 -14.75
N GLU A 130 0.05 -1.89 -14.67
CA GLU A 130 -0.98 -1.79 -13.63
C GLU A 130 -2.00 -2.93 -13.71
N GLU A 131 -2.34 -3.38 -14.92
CA GLU A 131 -3.24 -4.53 -15.09
C GLU A 131 -2.60 -5.82 -14.55
N VAL A 132 -1.31 -6.01 -14.83
CA VAL A 132 -0.55 -7.13 -14.25
C VAL A 132 -0.57 -7.08 -12.73
N ASN A 133 -0.34 -5.90 -12.16
CA ASN A 133 -0.38 -5.69 -10.71
C ASN A 133 -1.76 -6.01 -10.11
N ARG A 134 -2.85 -5.58 -10.78
CA ARG A 134 -4.23 -5.88 -10.34
C ARG A 134 -4.50 -7.37 -10.30
N ILE A 135 -4.19 -8.06 -11.40
CA ILE A 135 -4.43 -9.50 -11.52
C ILE A 135 -3.66 -10.28 -10.44
N LEU A 136 -2.37 -10.02 -10.30
CA LEU A 136 -1.53 -10.72 -9.35
C LEU A 136 -1.91 -10.40 -7.90
N THR A 137 -2.18 -9.14 -7.58
CA THR A 137 -2.62 -8.74 -6.25
C THR A 137 -3.92 -9.43 -5.87
N ASP A 138 -4.92 -9.40 -6.74
CA ASP A 138 -6.22 -10.03 -6.48
C ASP A 138 -6.13 -11.56 -6.32
N ARG A 139 -5.11 -12.18 -6.92
CA ARG A 139 -4.88 -13.63 -6.79
C ARG A 139 -4.33 -14.03 -5.43
N VAL A 140 -3.55 -13.18 -4.79
CA VAL A 140 -2.93 -13.49 -3.48
C VAL A 140 -3.69 -12.93 -2.30
N VAL A 141 -4.69 -12.08 -2.52
CA VAL A 141 -5.56 -11.54 -1.48
C VAL A 141 -6.48 -12.63 -0.94
N GLN A 142 -6.40 -12.90 0.36
CA GLN A 142 -7.15 -13.97 1.00
C GLN A 142 -8.42 -13.52 1.72
N LEU A 143 -8.56 -12.26 2.09
CA LEU A 143 -9.54 -11.86 3.09
C LEU A 143 -10.54 -10.78 2.74
N ILE A 144 -10.18 -9.74 1.99
CA ILE A 144 -11.10 -8.63 1.78
C ILE A 144 -10.84 -7.97 0.43
N GLN A 145 -11.75 -8.21 -0.50
CA GLN A 145 -11.85 -7.38 -1.70
C GLN A 145 -12.87 -6.27 -1.41
N LEU A 146 -12.38 -5.10 -1.03
CA LEU A 146 -13.24 -3.93 -0.87
C LEU A 146 -13.32 -3.18 -2.21
N ARG A 147 -14.48 -3.23 -2.85
CA ARG A 147 -14.82 -2.28 -3.90
C ARG A 147 -15.27 -0.97 -3.24
N ILE A 148 -14.54 0.09 -3.54
CA ILE A 148 -15.06 1.44 -3.33
C ILE A 148 -15.79 1.78 -4.64
N ALA A 149 -17.08 1.85 -4.57
CA ALA A 149 -17.92 2.27 -5.68
C ALA A 149 -17.68 3.75 -6.00
#